data_2e4b666c07e67c5af1cba82d3c5303b1
#
_entry.id   2e4b666c07e67c5af1cba82d3c5303b1
#
_cell.length_a   1.000
_cell.length_b   1.000
_cell.length_c   1.000
_cell.angle_alpha   90.00
_cell.angle_beta   90.00
_cell.angle_gamma   90.00
#
_symmetry.space_group_name_H-M   'P 1'
#
loop_
_entity.id
_entity.type
_entity.pdbx_description
1 polymer ?
#
loop_
_entity_poly.entity_id
_entity_poly.type
_entity_poly.pdbx_seq_one_letter_code
_entity_poly.pdbx_strand_id
1 'polypeptide(L)'
;VYKRQDLEGGKQPMFNEDGSLVCIFNGEIYNFQTLREELIAAGHTFATRSDTEVLLHGYEQWGNQLPGKLRGMFTFVIWDQKTKTMFGARDIFGIKPFYYYNQDGLFLFGSEIKSFLAHPGFKKELNEERLPEYLSIEYIPNEETMFKNVYKLPSGCMFTWENGELTVERYYEIKYHVDDSKSLEEWEKIITDTFAESVAAHQIADVEVGCFLSSGVDSSFVVNEVAKGTPHVKSFSVGYAEEKYSELPYAQEFSKEIGVPSIANKVDAEQFFEANRLIQWYLDEPMPNPAEVPLYFLAQNARKYVKVVLSGEGADELFGGYPMYCQAVHFMDYEHKVPKALRKAAGAVASKLPDFKGKHFLVRGAEEPWQRYMRANYVFLDPAERDRCLKKNYHSPRPEQFFKPYFDKVQGLDEPTQLQWVDMHTWMLYDICLLYTSDAA
;
A
#
# COMPACT_ATOMS: atom_id res chain seq x y z
N VAL A 1 10.28 14.87 -10.98
CA VAL A 1 10.29 14.09 -9.74
C VAL A 1 11.19 14.81 -8.76
N TYR A 2 10.62 15.29 -7.66
CA TYR A 2 11.42 15.86 -6.58
C TYR A 2 12.02 14.71 -5.78
N LYS A 3 13.35 14.59 -5.82
CA LYS A 3 14.06 13.63 -4.98
C LYS A 3 14.23 14.18 -3.57
N ARG A 4 14.23 13.28 -2.62
CA ARG A 4 14.38 13.55 -1.20
C ARG A 4 15.83 13.79 -0.83
N GLN A 5 16.76 13.18 -1.59
CA GLN A 5 18.21 13.20 -1.36
C GLN A 5 18.95 13.60 -2.65
N ASP A 6 20.00 14.41 -2.50
CA ASP A 6 20.87 14.90 -3.56
C ASP A 6 20.10 15.41 -4.79
N LEU A 7 19.39 16.52 -4.63
CA LEU A 7 18.54 17.11 -5.66
C LEU A 7 19.26 17.41 -6.99
N GLU A 8 20.57 17.67 -6.94
CA GLU A 8 21.39 17.97 -8.13
C GLU A 8 22.00 16.70 -8.72
N GLY A 9 22.62 15.85 -7.90
CA GLY A 9 23.26 14.60 -8.34
C GLY A 9 22.27 13.48 -8.65
N GLY A 10 21.09 13.51 -8.04
CA GLY A 10 20.05 12.51 -8.22
C GLY A 10 19.23 12.60 -9.50
N LYS A 11 19.67 13.32 -10.56
CA LYS A 11 18.93 13.39 -11.83
C LYS A 11 18.76 12.03 -12.48
N GLN A 12 17.60 11.82 -13.09
CA GLN A 12 17.26 10.60 -13.82
C GLN A 12 16.94 10.90 -15.29
N PRO A 13 17.21 9.94 -16.23
CA PRO A 13 17.85 8.64 -15.95
C PRO A 13 19.29 8.80 -15.47
N MET A 14 19.74 7.89 -14.56
CA MET A 14 21.11 7.85 -14.06
C MET A 14 21.91 6.77 -14.80
N PHE A 15 23.18 7.05 -15.06
CA PHE A 15 24.09 6.14 -15.75
C PHE A 15 25.23 5.73 -14.83
N ASN A 16 25.76 4.52 -15.02
CA ASN A 16 27.05 4.13 -14.46
C ASN A 16 28.21 4.82 -15.22
N GLU A 17 29.47 4.60 -14.80
CA GLU A 17 30.65 5.32 -15.29
C GLU A 17 30.90 5.16 -16.78
N ASP A 18 30.67 3.97 -17.33
CA ASP A 18 30.89 3.68 -18.76
C ASP A 18 29.61 3.88 -19.62
N GLY A 19 28.49 4.27 -18.99
CA GLY A 19 27.21 4.48 -19.64
C GLY A 19 26.51 3.19 -20.09
N SER A 20 26.99 2.03 -19.69
CA SER A 20 26.40 0.76 -20.10
C SER A 20 25.11 0.41 -19.37
N LEU A 21 24.93 0.92 -18.16
CA LEU A 21 23.72 0.76 -17.37
C LEU A 21 22.97 2.08 -17.26
N VAL A 22 21.66 2.03 -17.38
CA VAL A 22 20.76 3.19 -17.23
C VAL A 22 19.67 2.84 -16.23
N CYS A 23 19.57 3.64 -15.16
CA CYS A 23 18.58 3.43 -14.10
C CYS A 23 17.54 4.54 -14.06
N ILE A 24 16.28 4.15 -13.91
CA ILE A 24 15.19 5.02 -13.43
C ILE A 24 14.60 4.41 -12.17
N PHE A 25 14.23 5.27 -11.25
CA PHE A 25 13.88 4.89 -9.89
C PHE A 25 12.80 5.83 -9.32
N ASN A 26 11.77 5.26 -8.73
CA ASN A 26 10.78 5.95 -7.92
C ASN A 26 10.81 5.34 -6.51
N GLY A 27 11.29 6.08 -5.52
CA GLY A 27 11.35 5.60 -4.15
C GLY A 27 12.47 6.18 -3.31
N GLU A 28 12.76 5.49 -2.22
CA GLU A 28 13.82 5.77 -1.24
C GLU A 28 14.43 4.46 -0.76
N ILE A 29 15.76 4.38 -0.73
CA ILE A 29 16.51 3.26 -0.18
C ILE A 29 17.09 3.68 1.18
N TYR A 30 16.45 3.30 2.26
CA TYR A 30 16.82 3.75 3.61
C TYR A 30 18.21 3.30 4.08
N ASN A 31 18.65 2.13 3.64
CA ASN A 31 19.96 1.59 3.97
C ASN A 31 21.05 1.90 2.93
N PHE A 32 20.84 2.91 2.08
CA PHE A 32 21.77 3.23 0.99
C PHE A 32 23.18 3.55 1.47
N GLN A 33 23.33 4.16 2.64
CA GLN A 33 24.66 4.52 3.19
C GLN A 33 25.48 3.26 3.49
N THR A 34 24.88 2.27 4.15
CA THR A 34 25.52 0.99 4.45
C THR A 34 25.88 0.24 3.17
N LEU A 35 24.96 0.18 2.21
CA LEU A 35 25.21 -0.47 0.93
C LEU A 35 26.29 0.25 0.12
N ARG A 36 26.34 1.59 0.19
CA ARG A 36 27.42 2.38 -0.42
C ARG A 36 28.79 2.02 0.15
N GLU A 37 28.91 1.88 1.47
CA GLU A 37 30.16 1.47 2.12
C GLU A 37 30.59 0.07 1.69
N GLU A 38 29.67 -0.90 1.62
CA GLU A 38 29.94 -2.24 1.08
C GLU A 38 30.44 -2.19 -0.36
N LEU A 39 29.80 -1.39 -1.21
CA LEU A 39 30.15 -1.26 -2.63
C LEU A 39 31.52 -0.56 -2.83
N ILE A 40 31.82 0.47 -2.04
CA ILE A 40 33.14 1.10 -2.06
C ILE A 40 34.23 0.10 -1.64
N ALA A 41 33.98 -0.71 -0.60
CA ALA A 41 34.90 -1.77 -0.18
C ALA A 41 35.08 -2.85 -1.25
N ALA A 42 34.07 -3.09 -2.10
CA ALA A 42 34.13 -3.98 -3.25
C ALA A 42 34.82 -3.35 -4.48
N GLY A 43 35.19 -2.07 -4.44
CA GLY A 43 35.95 -1.39 -5.49
C GLY A 43 35.13 -0.44 -6.37
N HIS A 44 33.83 -0.24 -6.09
CA HIS A 44 33.00 0.71 -6.82
C HIS A 44 33.31 2.16 -6.41
N THR A 45 33.18 3.08 -7.35
CA THR A 45 33.39 4.51 -7.17
C THR A 45 32.07 5.26 -7.35
N PHE A 46 31.74 6.14 -6.45
CA PHE A 46 30.49 6.91 -6.47
C PHE A 46 30.73 8.35 -6.88
N ALA A 47 29.96 8.84 -7.83
CA ALA A 47 29.99 10.23 -8.31
C ALA A 47 29.00 11.15 -7.55
N THR A 48 27.95 10.58 -6.98
CA THR A 48 26.87 11.33 -6.30
C THR A 48 26.67 10.87 -4.85
N ARG A 49 25.78 11.54 -4.16
CA ARG A 49 25.31 11.10 -2.83
C ARG A 49 23.91 10.50 -2.88
N SER A 50 23.35 10.32 -4.08
CA SER A 50 22.01 9.80 -4.29
C SER A 50 21.95 8.30 -3.96
N ASP A 51 20.87 7.88 -3.34
CA ASP A 51 20.50 6.48 -3.16
C ASP A 51 20.32 5.72 -4.48
N THR A 52 19.99 6.42 -5.57
CA THR A 52 19.83 5.82 -6.91
C THR A 52 21.13 5.20 -7.42
N GLU A 53 22.28 5.79 -7.13
CA GLU A 53 23.57 5.27 -7.59
C GLU A 53 23.92 3.90 -6.97
N VAL A 54 23.41 3.66 -5.75
CA VAL A 54 23.53 2.35 -5.09
C VAL A 54 22.82 1.24 -5.90
N LEU A 55 21.77 1.56 -6.64
CA LEU A 55 21.07 0.57 -7.49
C LEU A 55 21.93 0.14 -8.68
N LEU A 56 22.64 1.08 -9.32
CA LEU A 56 23.53 0.78 -10.44
C LEU A 56 24.70 -0.11 -10.01
N HIS A 57 25.47 0.33 -9.03
CA HIS A 57 26.60 -0.43 -8.51
C HIS A 57 26.19 -1.72 -7.81
N GLY A 58 25.03 -1.71 -7.15
CA GLY A 58 24.45 -2.91 -6.56
C GLY A 58 24.06 -3.96 -7.60
N TYR A 59 23.54 -3.53 -8.75
CA TYR A 59 23.26 -4.45 -9.85
C TYR A 59 24.54 -5.02 -10.48
N GLU A 60 25.58 -4.21 -10.66
CA GLU A 60 26.91 -4.68 -11.09
C GLU A 60 27.49 -5.72 -10.12
N GLN A 61 27.36 -5.49 -8.84
CA GLN A 61 27.98 -6.34 -7.81
C GLN A 61 27.17 -7.61 -7.51
N TRP A 62 25.83 -7.52 -7.47
CA TRP A 62 24.96 -8.58 -6.95
C TRP A 62 23.93 -9.11 -7.96
N GLY A 63 23.77 -8.46 -9.10
CA GLY A 63 22.80 -8.86 -10.12
C GLY A 63 21.38 -8.96 -9.55
N ASN A 64 20.74 -10.08 -9.80
CA ASN A 64 19.36 -10.36 -9.35
C ASN A 64 19.21 -10.50 -7.81
N GLN A 65 20.29 -10.54 -7.05
CA GLN A 65 20.24 -10.55 -5.58
C GLN A 65 20.08 -9.13 -5.00
N LEU A 66 20.24 -8.08 -5.80
CA LEU A 66 20.13 -6.69 -5.36
C LEU A 66 18.83 -6.41 -4.57
N PRO A 67 17.62 -6.76 -5.08
CA PRO A 67 16.38 -6.38 -4.38
C PRO A 67 16.30 -6.92 -2.96
N GLY A 68 16.86 -8.10 -2.69
CA GLY A 68 16.90 -8.72 -1.36
C GLY A 68 17.80 -8.01 -0.35
N LYS A 69 18.68 -7.10 -0.79
CA LYS A 69 19.56 -6.29 0.06
C LYS A 69 18.97 -4.91 0.39
N LEU A 70 17.97 -4.49 -0.36
CA LEU A 70 17.39 -3.16 -0.21
C LEU A 70 16.40 -3.09 0.95
N ARG A 71 16.52 -2.07 1.77
CA ARG A 71 15.49 -1.65 2.74
C ARG A 71 14.95 -0.30 2.29
N GLY A 72 13.68 -0.27 1.89
CA GLY A 72 13.08 0.96 1.39
C GLY A 72 11.71 0.76 0.77
N MET A 73 11.16 1.82 0.24
CA MET A 73 9.98 1.84 -0.62
C MET A 73 10.43 2.19 -2.04
N PHE A 74 10.25 1.29 -2.99
CA PHE A 74 10.85 1.48 -4.29
C PHE A 74 10.19 0.74 -5.44
N THR A 75 10.31 1.35 -6.60
CA THR A 75 10.35 0.67 -7.90
C THR A 75 11.52 1.20 -8.69
N PHE A 76 12.28 0.33 -9.32
CA PHE A 76 13.35 0.73 -10.21
C PHE A 76 13.40 -0.14 -11.46
N VAL A 77 13.98 0.41 -12.51
CA VAL A 77 14.29 -0.31 -13.73
C VAL A 77 15.71 0.04 -14.16
N ILE A 78 16.50 -0.97 -14.45
CA ILE A 78 17.85 -0.87 -14.99
C ILE A 78 17.84 -1.47 -16.40
N TRP A 79 18.28 -0.69 -17.39
CA TRP A 79 18.54 -1.14 -18.73
C TRP A 79 20.03 -1.40 -18.91
N ASP A 80 20.39 -2.65 -19.20
CA ASP A 80 21.76 -3.03 -19.58
C ASP A 80 21.91 -2.96 -21.10
N GLN A 81 22.70 -2.00 -21.56
CA GLN A 81 22.94 -1.77 -22.99
C GLN A 81 23.80 -2.86 -23.63
N LYS A 82 24.62 -3.58 -22.84
CA LYS A 82 25.52 -4.64 -23.34
C LYS A 82 24.73 -5.92 -23.60
N THR A 83 23.92 -6.34 -22.65
CA THR A 83 23.10 -7.56 -22.74
C THR A 83 21.76 -7.36 -23.43
N LYS A 84 21.31 -6.09 -23.58
CA LYS A 84 19.96 -5.73 -24.05
C LYS A 84 18.86 -6.27 -23.13
N THR A 85 19.15 -6.33 -21.85
CA THR A 85 18.25 -6.82 -20.80
C THR A 85 17.72 -5.65 -19.97
N MET A 86 16.44 -5.69 -19.65
CA MET A 86 15.82 -4.80 -18.68
C MET A 86 15.58 -5.59 -17.41
N PHE A 87 16.08 -5.07 -16.29
CA PHE A 87 15.88 -5.64 -14.96
C PHE A 87 15.19 -4.61 -14.08
N GLY A 88 14.23 -5.04 -13.27
CA GLY A 88 13.57 -4.16 -12.33
C GLY A 88 12.93 -4.89 -11.15
N ALA A 89 12.61 -4.15 -10.10
CA ALA A 89 11.95 -4.70 -8.92
C ALA A 89 11.02 -3.70 -8.26
N ARG A 90 10.06 -4.22 -7.50
CA ARG A 90 9.12 -3.49 -6.66
C ARG A 90 9.30 -3.90 -5.20
N ASP A 91 9.19 -2.94 -4.28
CA ASP A 91 9.39 -3.18 -2.86
C ASP A 91 8.43 -4.24 -2.28
N ILE A 92 8.78 -4.71 -1.08
CA ILE A 92 8.13 -5.86 -0.42
C ILE A 92 6.65 -5.63 -0.09
N PHE A 93 6.22 -4.38 0.10
CA PHE A 93 4.83 -4.01 0.35
C PHE A 93 4.15 -3.39 -0.88
N GLY A 94 4.87 -3.23 -2.01
CA GLY A 94 4.34 -2.59 -3.19
C GLY A 94 3.96 -1.12 -2.97
N ILE A 95 4.66 -0.43 -2.04
CA ILE A 95 4.39 0.97 -1.70
C ILE A 95 4.53 1.87 -2.91
N LYS A 96 5.57 1.66 -3.74
CA LYS A 96 5.69 2.42 -4.97
C LYS A 96 4.98 1.71 -6.12
N PRO A 97 4.15 2.45 -6.90
CA PRO A 97 3.41 1.87 -8.01
C PRO A 97 4.33 1.47 -9.16
N PHE A 98 4.03 0.35 -9.80
CA PHE A 98 4.65 -0.07 -11.03
C PHE A 98 3.61 -0.75 -11.92
N TYR A 99 3.29 -0.11 -13.03
CA TYR A 99 2.42 -0.64 -14.08
C TYR A 99 3.23 -1.01 -15.31
N TYR A 100 2.81 -2.05 -16.01
CA TYR A 100 3.39 -2.41 -17.31
C TYR A 100 2.32 -2.87 -18.30
N TYR A 101 2.58 -2.58 -19.55
CA TYR A 101 1.82 -3.07 -20.70
C TYR A 101 2.75 -3.97 -21.53
N ASN A 102 2.33 -5.21 -21.80
CA ASN A 102 3.11 -6.17 -22.57
C ASN A 102 2.23 -6.82 -23.61
N GLN A 103 2.31 -6.34 -24.85
CA GLN A 103 1.46 -6.79 -25.94
C GLN A 103 2.13 -6.59 -27.30
N ASP A 104 2.03 -7.58 -28.19
CA ASP A 104 2.48 -7.50 -29.59
C ASP A 104 3.97 -7.07 -29.72
N GLY A 105 4.84 -7.49 -28.79
CA GLY A 105 6.24 -7.12 -28.76
C GLY A 105 6.54 -5.72 -28.23
N LEU A 106 5.52 -4.98 -27.79
CA LEU A 106 5.65 -3.69 -27.12
C LEU A 106 5.63 -3.90 -25.60
N PHE A 107 6.67 -3.42 -24.92
CA PHE A 107 6.74 -3.35 -23.46
C PHE A 107 6.81 -1.88 -23.02
N LEU A 108 5.80 -1.42 -22.28
CA LEU A 108 5.79 -0.10 -21.64
C LEU A 108 5.72 -0.30 -20.14
N PHE A 109 6.30 0.61 -19.38
CA PHE A 109 6.19 0.61 -17.94
C PHE A 109 6.20 2.02 -17.39
N GLY A 110 5.67 2.20 -16.18
CA GLY A 110 5.60 3.50 -15.51
C GLY A 110 4.93 3.43 -14.14
N SER A 111 5.01 4.51 -13.41
CA SER A 111 4.32 4.66 -12.13
C SER A 111 2.82 4.98 -12.30
N GLU A 112 2.40 5.45 -13.48
CA GLU A 112 1.02 5.81 -13.79
C GLU A 112 0.62 5.28 -15.18
N ILE A 113 -0.58 4.70 -15.28
CA ILE A 113 -1.10 4.12 -16.53
C ILE A 113 -1.30 5.20 -17.60
N LYS A 114 -1.70 6.41 -17.19
CA LYS A 114 -1.90 7.54 -18.12
C LYS A 114 -0.63 7.91 -18.90
N SER A 115 0.55 7.59 -18.40
CA SER A 115 1.81 7.80 -19.13
C SER A 115 1.89 7.01 -20.45
N PHE A 116 1.22 5.86 -20.51
CA PHE A 116 1.16 5.02 -21.72
C PHE A 116 0.35 5.64 -22.85
N LEU A 117 -0.58 6.55 -22.52
CA LEU A 117 -1.42 7.24 -23.53
C LEU A 117 -0.61 8.04 -24.55
N ALA A 118 0.61 8.42 -24.20
CA ALA A 118 1.51 9.13 -25.12
C ALA A 118 2.13 8.22 -26.21
N HIS A 119 2.12 6.89 -26.00
CA HIS A 119 2.73 5.96 -26.95
C HIS A 119 1.70 5.49 -27.99
N PRO A 120 1.99 5.63 -29.32
CA PRO A 120 1.01 5.33 -30.37
C PRO A 120 0.63 3.85 -30.46
N GLY A 121 1.44 2.94 -29.94
CA GLY A 121 1.17 1.50 -29.88
C GLY A 121 0.32 1.07 -28.69
N PHE A 122 0.07 1.96 -27.72
CA PHE A 122 -0.78 1.64 -26.59
C PHE A 122 -2.26 1.62 -27.00
N LYS A 123 -2.96 0.52 -26.72
CA LYS A 123 -4.40 0.38 -26.97
C LYS A 123 -5.16 0.60 -25.68
N LYS A 124 -5.84 1.75 -25.54
CA LYS A 124 -6.69 2.04 -24.40
C LYS A 124 -8.01 1.28 -24.54
N GLU A 125 -8.11 0.13 -23.90
CA GLU A 125 -9.30 -0.72 -23.85
C GLU A 125 -9.68 -1.01 -22.40
N LEU A 126 -10.99 -0.95 -22.08
CA LEU A 126 -11.50 -1.34 -20.76
C LEU A 126 -11.38 -2.85 -20.58
N ASN A 127 -10.84 -3.29 -19.45
CA ASN A 127 -10.85 -4.69 -19.03
C ASN A 127 -12.21 -5.03 -18.39
N GLU A 128 -13.22 -5.20 -19.22
CA GLU A 128 -14.59 -5.43 -18.77
C GLU A 128 -14.75 -6.70 -17.91
N GLU A 129 -13.83 -7.66 -18.04
CA GLU A 129 -13.84 -8.90 -17.23
C GLU A 129 -13.58 -8.64 -15.74
N ARG A 130 -12.99 -7.49 -15.38
CA ARG A 130 -12.74 -7.08 -14.00
C ARG A 130 -13.87 -6.26 -13.36
N LEU A 131 -14.89 -5.87 -14.15
CA LEU A 131 -16.03 -5.11 -13.62
C LEU A 131 -16.80 -5.83 -12.49
N PRO A 132 -17.05 -7.15 -12.56
CA PRO A 132 -17.72 -7.83 -11.45
C PRO A 132 -16.94 -7.82 -10.14
N GLU A 133 -15.60 -7.91 -10.22
CA GLU A 133 -14.71 -7.83 -9.06
C GLU A 133 -14.77 -6.45 -8.44
N TYR A 134 -14.52 -5.43 -9.27
CA TYR A 134 -14.58 -4.03 -8.84
C TYR A 134 -15.92 -3.68 -8.19
N LEU A 135 -17.05 -4.05 -8.81
CA LEU A 135 -18.36 -3.82 -8.24
C LEU A 135 -18.62 -4.60 -6.94
N SER A 136 -17.87 -5.67 -6.68
CA SER A 136 -18.05 -6.47 -5.48
C SER A 136 -17.25 -5.94 -4.27
N ILE A 137 -16.02 -5.49 -4.50
CA ILE A 137 -15.05 -5.19 -3.43
C ILE A 137 -14.32 -3.86 -3.65
N GLU A 138 -14.75 -3.06 -4.63
CA GLU A 138 -14.27 -1.70 -4.87
C GLU A 138 -12.87 -1.56 -5.49
N TYR A 139 -12.10 -2.65 -5.60
CA TYR A 139 -10.80 -2.70 -6.25
C TYR A 139 -10.59 -4.04 -6.98
N ILE A 140 -9.50 -4.16 -7.72
CA ILE A 140 -9.12 -5.41 -8.39
C ILE A 140 -8.04 -6.09 -7.52
N PRO A 141 -8.35 -7.25 -6.89
CA PRO A 141 -7.49 -7.88 -5.88
C PRO A 141 -6.39 -8.77 -6.48
N ASN A 142 -5.87 -8.38 -7.63
CA ASN A 142 -4.80 -9.08 -8.34
C ASN A 142 -3.96 -8.11 -9.18
N GLU A 143 -3.05 -8.65 -9.97
CA GLU A 143 -2.11 -7.87 -10.79
C GLU A 143 -2.77 -7.20 -12.00
N GLU A 144 -3.98 -7.58 -12.38
CA GLU A 144 -4.67 -6.93 -13.49
C GLU A 144 -5.18 -5.53 -13.11
N THR A 145 -5.53 -4.76 -14.12
CA THR A 145 -6.10 -3.42 -13.97
C THR A 145 -7.40 -3.29 -14.73
N MET A 146 -8.07 -2.14 -14.58
CA MET A 146 -9.22 -1.76 -15.42
C MET A 146 -8.83 -1.49 -16.89
N PHE A 147 -7.55 -1.45 -17.21
CA PHE A 147 -7.05 -1.36 -18.57
C PHE A 147 -6.59 -2.74 -19.04
N LYS A 148 -7.15 -3.19 -20.16
CA LYS A 148 -6.81 -4.48 -20.75
C LYS A 148 -5.33 -4.55 -21.14
N ASN A 149 -4.67 -5.66 -20.77
CA ASN A 149 -3.23 -5.90 -20.99
C ASN A 149 -2.31 -4.94 -20.21
N VAL A 150 -2.83 -4.19 -19.27
CA VAL A 150 -2.03 -3.44 -18.29
C VAL A 150 -2.05 -4.17 -16.97
N TYR A 151 -0.87 -4.39 -16.41
CA TYR A 151 -0.67 -5.18 -15.19
C TYR A 151 0.13 -4.36 -14.16
N LYS A 152 -0.08 -4.69 -12.89
CA LYS A 152 0.74 -4.25 -11.76
C LYS A 152 1.87 -5.27 -11.54
N LEU A 153 3.11 -4.82 -11.36
CA LEU A 153 4.15 -5.73 -10.87
C LEU A 153 3.82 -6.10 -9.42
N PRO A 154 3.73 -7.39 -9.06
CA PRO A 154 3.41 -7.78 -7.70
C PRO A 154 4.44 -7.28 -6.68
N SER A 155 4.02 -7.02 -5.45
CA SER A 155 4.91 -6.66 -4.34
C SER A 155 5.95 -7.75 -4.07
N GLY A 156 7.18 -7.36 -3.69
CA GLY A 156 8.26 -8.30 -3.44
C GLY A 156 8.68 -9.11 -4.66
N CYS A 157 8.39 -8.60 -5.87
CA CYS A 157 8.78 -9.23 -7.13
C CYS A 157 9.79 -8.37 -7.89
N MET A 158 10.61 -9.07 -8.65
CA MET A 158 11.49 -8.53 -9.65
C MET A 158 11.11 -9.08 -11.02
N PHE A 159 11.55 -8.41 -12.07
CA PHE A 159 11.35 -8.87 -13.43
C PHE A 159 12.63 -8.74 -14.27
N THR A 160 12.71 -9.59 -15.26
CA THR A 160 13.67 -9.49 -16.36
C THR A 160 12.90 -9.49 -17.67
N TRP A 161 13.20 -8.51 -18.53
CA TRP A 161 12.69 -8.48 -19.89
C TRP A 161 13.86 -8.57 -20.86
N GLU A 162 13.86 -9.60 -21.69
CA GLU A 162 14.91 -9.89 -22.65
C GLU A 162 14.31 -10.52 -23.91
N ASN A 163 14.74 -10.08 -25.09
CA ASN A 163 14.31 -10.62 -26.39
C ASN A 163 12.77 -10.65 -26.58
N GLY A 164 12.03 -9.75 -25.94
CA GLY A 164 10.56 -9.69 -26.00
C GLY A 164 9.84 -10.57 -24.97
N GLU A 165 10.57 -11.31 -24.16
CA GLU A 165 10.01 -12.16 -23.09
C GLU A 165 10.14 -11.48 -21.73
N LEU A 166 9.06 -11.52 -20.96
CA LEU A 166 8.97 -11.01 -19.58
C LEU A 166 8.96 -12.19 -18.62
N THR A 167 9.92 -12.23 -17.71
CA THR A 167 9.96 -13.16 -16.59
C THR A 167 9.77 -12.39 -15.29
N VAL A 168 8.84 -12.80 -14.46
CA VAL A 168 8.57 -12.21 -13.12
C VAL A 168 8.90 -13.24 -12.06
N GLU A 169 9.72 -12.86 -11.08
CA GLU A 169 10.17 -13.72 -9.99
C GLU A 169 9.95 -13.03 -8.64
N ARG A 170 9.54 -13.81 -7.65
CA ARG A 170 9.37 -13.33 -6.28
C ARG A 170 10.69 -13.41 -5.53
N TYR A 171 11.21 -12.27 -5.07
CA TYR A 171 12.43 -12.22 -4.25
C TYR A 171 12.13 -12.16 -2.74
N TYR A 172 10.91 -11.77 -2.34
CA TYR A 172 10.50 -11.69 -0.94
C TYR A 172 9.03 -12.06 -0.76
N GLU A 173 8.74 -12.79 0.31
CA GLU A 173 7.39 -13.14 0.75
C GLU A 173 7.24 -12.87 2.25
N ILE A 174 6.17 -12.20 2.64
CA ILE A 174 5.87 -11.92 4.05
C ILE A 174 5.49 -13.24 4.74
N LYS A 175 6.26 -13.62 5.76
CA LYS A 175 6.02 -14.82 6.57
C LYS A 175 5.83 -14.43 8.02
N TYR A 176 4.78 -14.98 8.64
CA TYR A 176 4.56 -14.84 10.07
C TYR A 176 5.30 -15.91 10.84
N HIS A 177 5.96 -15.49 11.91
CA HIS A 177 6.59 -16.33 12.89
C HIS A 177 6.02 -15.98 14.25
N VAL A 178 5.06 -16.80 14.74
CA VAL A 178 4.49 -16.61 16.07
C VAL A 178 5.57 -16.89 17.11
N ASP A 179 5.78 -15.94 18.01
CA ASP A 179 6.76 -16.04 19.09
C ASP A 179 6.08 -15.71 20.43
N ASP A 180 5.67 -16.74 21.17
CA ASP A 180 5.05 -16.65 22.49
C ASP A 180 6.07 -16.62 23.63
N SER A 181 7.37 -16.52 23.34
CA SER A 181 8.44 -16.59 24.36
C SER A 181 8.64 -15.31 25.15
N LYS A 182 8.12 -14.17 24.67
CA LYS A 182 8.35 -12.85 25.27
C LYS A 182 7.12 -12.33 26.02
N SER A 183 7.36 -11.58 27.07
CA SER A 183 6.32 -10.86 27.80
C SER A 183 5.76 -9.67 27.00
N LEU A 184 4.61 -9.15 27.44
CA LEU A 184 4.01 -7.95 26.83
C LEU A 184 4.98 -6.77 26.90
N GLU A 185 5.63 -6.54 28.01
CA GLU A 185 6.59 -5.44 28.21
C GLU A 185 7.82 -5.56 27.30
N GLU A 186 8.28 -6.80 27.05
CA GLU A 186 9.37 -7.03 26.10
C GLU A 186 8.93 -6.72 24.66
N TRP A 187 7.71 -7.11 24.27
CA TRP A 187 7.16 -6.77 22.97
C TRP A 187 6.91 -5.27 22.82
N GLU A 188 6.35 -4.60 23.82
CA GLU A 188 6.17 -3.15 23.81
C GLU A 188 7.50 -2.41 23.56
N LYS A 189 8.56 -2.85 24.24
CA LYS A 189 9.89 -2.28 24.03
C LYS A 189 10.42 -2.53 22.63
N ILE A 190 10.34 -3.76 22.11
CA ILE A 190 10.79 -4.12 20.77
C ILE A 190 10.06 -3.30 19.71
N ILE A 191 8.74 -3.19 19.82
CA ILE A 191 7.91 -2.42 18.89
C ILE A 191 8.29 -0.95 18.94
N THR A 192 8.41 -0.36 20.14
CA THR A 192 8.74 1.05 20.30
C THR A 192 10.12 1.36 19.73
N ASP A 193 11.13 0.54 20.04
CA ASP A 193 12.51 0.74 19.56
C ASP A 193 12.59 0.60 18.03
N THR A 194 11.92 -0.43 17.46
CA THR A 194 11.89 -0.67 16.02
C THR A 194 11.16 0.45 15.28
N PHE A 195 10.05 0.93 15.84
CA PHE A 195 9.28 2.02 15.28
C PHE A 195 10.08 3.33 15.28
N ALA A 196 10.73 3.65 16.39
CA ALA A 196 11.59 4.85 16.49
C ALA A 196 12.74 4.79 15.48
N GLU A 197 13.39 3.64 15.32
CA GLU A 197 14.44 3.43 14.31
C GLU A 197 13.88 3.59 12.88
N SER A 198 12.69 3.03 12.61
CA SER A 198 12.02 3.18 11.32
C SER A 198 11.69 4.64 11.02
N VAL A 199 11.12 5.38 11.98
CA VAL A 199 10.84 6.81 11.83
C VAL A 199 12.11 7.59 11.55
N ALA A 200 13.21 7.29 12.25
CA ALA A 200 14.50 7.94 12.01
C ALA A 200 15.02 7.68 10.58
N ALA A 201 14.91 6.44 10.09
CA ALA A 201 15.28 6.09 8.72
C ALA A 201 14.44 6.86 7.68
N HIS A 202 13.15 7.05 7.94
CA HIS A 202 12.24 7.81 7.07
C HIS A 202 12.49 9.32 7.08
N GLN A 203 13.22 9.85 8.03
CA GLN A 203 13.58 11.28 8.12
C GLN A 203 14.83 11.64 7.32
N ILE A 204 15.59 10.67 6.79
CA ILE A 204 16.78 10.92 5.98
C ILE A 204 16.35 11.66 4.71
N ALA A 205 16.55 12.98 4.66
CA ALA A 205 16.14 13.84 3.57
C ALA A 205 16.95 15.15 3.59
N ASP A 206 17.21 15.70 2.39
CA ASP A 206 17.82 17.04 2.23
C ASP A 206 16.77 18.17 2.18
N VAL A 207 15.50 17.83 2.44
CA VAL A 207 14.35 18.76 2.42
C VAL A 207 13.58 18.67 3.72
N GLU A 208 12.78 19.71 4.01
CA GLU A 208 11.90 19.71 5.18
C GLU A 208 10.89 18.56 5.11
N VAL A 209 10.78 17.82 6.22
CA VAL A 209 9.81 16.75 6.43
C VAL A 209 8.73 17.24 7.38
N GLY A 210 7.47 16.97 7.06
CA GLY A 210 6.32 17.18 7.93
C GLY A 210 5.62 15.86 8.25
N CYS A 211 4.49 15.93 8.96
CA CYS A 211 3.71 14.76 9.31
C CYS A 211 2.23 14.99 9.06
N PHE A 212 1.51 13.99 8.58
CA PHE A 212 0.06 13.97 8.65
C PHE A 212 -0.37 13.59 10.06
N LEU A 213 -1.36 14.29 10.59
CA LEU A 213 -1.88 14.07 11.92
C LEU A 213 -3.40 14.00 11.88
N SER A 214 -3.94 12.84 12.22
CA SER A 214 -5.36 12.65 12.58
C SER A 214 -5.51 12.67 14.10
N SER A 215 -6.65 12.27 14.61
CA SER A 215 -6.83 12.01 16.04
C SER A 215 -6.43 10.58 16.45
N GLY A 216 -6.00 9.75 15.49
CA GLY A 216 -5.64 8.35 15.70
C GLY A 216 -4.30 8.16 16.42
N VAL A 217 -4.16 7.02 17.09
CA VAL A 217 -2.95 6.63 17.84
C VAL A 217 -1.73 6.59 16.92
N ASP A 218 -1.87 6.01 15.72
CA ASP A 218 -0.76 5.74 14.81
C ASP A 218 -0.12 7.02 14.29
N SER A 219 -0.91 7.95 13.77
CA SER A 219 -0.41 9.26 13.32
C SER A 219 0.17 10.07 14.47
N SER A 220 -0.43 10.00 15.66
CA SER A 220 0.06 10.69 16.86
C SER A 220 1.41 10.13 17.30
N PHE A 221 1.60 8.81 17.22
CA PHE A 221 2.87 8.17 17.54
C PHE A 221 3.98 8.57 16.55
N VAL A 222 3.69 8.59 15.24
CA VAL A 222 4.62 9.08 14.22
C VAL A 222 5.05 10.52 14.49
N VAL A 223 4.09 11.43 14.69
CA VAL A 223 4.39 12.85 14.94
C VAL A 223 5.23 13.04 16.20
N ASN A 224 4.91 12.30 17.26
CA ASN A 224 5.66 12.37 18.52
C ASN A 224 7.11 11.89 18.34
N GLU A 225 7.33 10.80 17.61
CA GLU A 225 8.70 10.30 17.35
C GLU A 225 9.51 11.27 16.47
N VAL A 226 8.88 11.82 15.40
CA VAL A 226 9.54 12.82 14.56
C VAL A 226 9.91 14.07 15.36
N ALA A 227 9.03 14.53 16.25
CA ALA A 227 9.24 15.73 17.07
C ALA A 227 10.44 15.61 18.02
N LYS A 228 10.78 14.40 18.49
CA LYS A 228 11.96 14.16 19.33
C LYS A 228 13.29 14.47 18.61
N GLY A 229 13.35 14.21 17.31
CA GLY A 229 14.57 14.35 16.50
C GLY A 229 14.59 15.59 15.61
N THR A 230 13.45 16.18 15.31
CA THR A 230 13.31 17.30 14.36
C THR A 230 12.64 18.50 15.02
N PRO A 231 13.42 19.45 15.56
CA PRO A 231 12.88 20.73 16.04
C PRO A 231 12.15 21.44 14.89
N HIS A 232 10.95 21.98 15.16
CA HIS A 232 10.14 22.72 14.18
C HIS A 232 9.44 21.86 13.11
N VAL A 233 9.33 20.55 13.28
CA VAL A 233 8.45 19.74 12.44
C VAL A 233 7.04 20.33 12.45
N LYS A 234 6.36 20.25 11.30
CA LYS A 234 4.98 20.74 11.14
C LYS A 234 4.04 19.53 11.00
N SER A 235 2.91 19.57 11.69
CA SER A 235 1.83 18.61 11.46
C SER A 235 0.75 19.23 10.57
N PHE A 236 0.14 18.39 9.73
CA PHE A 236 -0.92 18.76 8.83
C PHE A 236 -2.15 17.92 9.13
N SER A 237 -3.31 18.58 9.22
CA SER A 237 -4.58 17.94 9.52
C SER A 237 -5.67 18.43 8.58
N VAL A 238 -6.62 17.57 8.25
CA VAL A 238 -7.82 17.92 7.50
C VAL A 238 -9.06 17.54 8.30
N GLY A 239 -10.10 18.32 8.18
CA GLY A 239 -11.40 18.04 8.77
C GLY A 239 -12.53 18.53 7.89
N TYR A 240 -13.75 18.30 8.34
CA TYR A 240 -14.93 18.71 7.61
C TYR A 240 -15.48 20.04 8.16
N ALA A 241 -16.18 20.78 7.31
CA ALA A 241 -16.88 22.00 7.74
C ALA A 241 -17.95 21.70 8.79
N GLU A 242 -18.59 20.52 8.70
CA GLU A 242 -19.52 19.98 9.69
C GLU A 242 -18.76 19.43 10.91
N GLU A 243 -18.78 20.19 12.00
CA GLU A 243 -18.02 19.88 13.23
C GLU A 243 -18.29 18.48 13.79
N LYS A 244 -19.50 17.96 13.61
CA LYS A 244 -19.90 16.62 14.08
C LYS A 244 -19.01 15.49 13.52
N TYR A 245 -18.45 15.69 12.35
CA TYR A 245 -17.62 14.69 11.64
C TYR A 245 -16.14 15.06 11.61
N SER A 246 -15.76 16.18 12.24
CA SER A 246 -14.40 16.70 12.20
C SER A 246 -13.59 16.23 13.41
N GLU A 247 -12.47 15.60 13.17
CA GLU A 247 -11.48 15.19 14.19
C GLU A 247 -10.45 16.29 14.49
N LEU A 248 -10.50 17.43 13.79
CA LEU A 248 -9.55 18.51 13.94
C LEU A 248 -9.33 19.00 15.38
N PRO A 249 -10.36 19.14 16.24
CA PRO A 249 -10.15 19.59 17.61
C PRO A 249 -9.17 18.69 18.38
N TYR A 250 -9.29 17.37 18.23
CA TYR A 250 -8.43 16.39 18.92
C TYR A 250 -7.01 16.42 18.37
N ALA A 251 -6.83 16.47 17.04
CA ALA A 251 -5.53 16.58 16.40
C ALA A 251 -4.80 17.86 16.84
N GLN A 252 -5.51 18.98 16.92
CA GLN A 252 -4.96 20.28 17.37
C GLN A 252 -4.60 20.29 18.85
N GLU A 253 -5.40 19.65 19.70
CA GLU A 253 -5.10 19.50 21.12
C GLU A 253 -3.83 18.71 21.34
N PHE A 254 -3.71 17.54 20.72
CA PHE A 254 -2.50 16.72 20.76
C PHE A 254 -1.26 17.47 20.23
N SER A 255 -1.39 18.13 19.10
CA SER A 255 -0.31 18.92 18.51
C SER A 255 0.21 20.02 19.45
N LYS A 256 -0.72 20.67 20.15
CA LYS A 256 -0.40 21.69 21.16
C LYS A 256 0.31 21.08 22.38
N GLU A 257 -0.14 19.91 22.83
CA GLU A 257 0.44 19.19 23.97
C GLU A 257 1.92 18.86 23.73
N ILE A 258 2.25 18.36 22.54
CA ILE A 258 3.62 17.99 22.15
C ILE A 258 4.44 19.17 21.60
N GLY A 259 3.87 20.37 21.51
CA GLY A 259 4.56 21.58 21.06
C GLY A 259 4.84 21.62 19.55
N VAL A 260 4.12 20.86 18.73
CA VAL A 260 4.27 20.83 17.28
C VAL A 260 3.29 21.80 16.60
N PRO A 261 3.72 22.71 15.71
CA PRO A 261 2.82 23.56 14.95
C PRO A 261 1.84 22.74 14.09
N SER A 262 0.53 22.96 14.27
CA SER A 262 -0.54 22.32 13.51
C SER A 262 -1.08 23.23 12.42
N ILE A 263 -1.08 22.77 11.18
CA ILE A 263 -1.62 23.45 10.01
C ILE A 263 -2.85 22.68 9.54
N ALA A 264 -4.02 23.25 9.78
CA ALA A 264 -5.29 22.57 9.52
C ALA A 264 -5.99 23.14 8.28
N ASN A 265 -6.73 22.27 7.58
CA ASN A 265 -7.64 22.63 6.50
C ASN A 265 -9.03 22.05 6.78
N LYS A 266 -10.08 22.73 6.30
CA LYS A 266 -11.47 22.24 6.34
C LYS A 266 -11.98 22.06 4.91
N VAL A 267 -12.68 20.97 4.69
CA VAL A 267 -13.29 20.63 3.40
C VAL A 267 -14.81 20.61 3.59
N ASP A 268 -15.53 21.30 2.73
CA ASP A 268 -16.98 21.26 2.67
C ASP A 268 -17.49 20.23 1.64
N ALA A 269 -18.81 19.99 1.63
CA ALA A 269 -19.40 18.99 0.74
C ALA A 269 -19.25 19.35 -0.76
N GLU A 270 -19.29 20.62 -1.12
CA GLU A 270 -19.13 21.06 -2.51
C GLU A 270 -17.71 20.76 -2.99
N GLN A 271 -16.71 21.18 -2.24
CA GLN A 271 -15.30 20.88 -2.51
C GLN A 271 -15.04 19.37 -2.60
N PHE A 272 -15.68 18.57 -1.71
CA PHE A 272 -15.54 17.12 -1.72
C PHE A 272 -15.96 16.52 -3.05
N PHE A 273 -17.15 16.85 -3.53
CA PHE A 273 -17.66 16.29 -4.79
C PHE A 273 -16.98 16.85 -6.03
N GLU A 274 -16.59 18.13 -6.03
CA GLU A 274 -15.85 18.73 -7.16
C GLU A 274 -14.46 18.14 -7.34
N ALA A 275 -13.76 17.84 -6.24
CA ALA A 275 -12.41 17.28 -6.29
C ALA A 275 -12.38 15.85 -6.86
N ASN A 276 -13.43 15.07 -6.65
CA ASN A 276 -13.47 13.65 -7.00
C ASN A 276 -13.07 13.37 -8.45
N ARG A 277 -13.58 14.17 -9.42
CA ARG A 277 -13.23 13.98 -10.83
C ARG A 277 -11.72 14.13 -11.10
N LEU A 278 -11.07 15.06 -10.44
CA LEU A 278 -9.63 15.29 -10.58
C LEU A 278 -8.84 14.17 -9.91
N ILE A 279 -9.28 13.76 -8.75
CA ILE A 279 -8.65 12.66 -7.98
C ILE A 279 -8.68 11.36 -8.80
N GLN A 280 -9.83 10.99 -9.38
CA GLN A 280 -9.94 9.81 -10.24
C GLN A 280 -9.01 9.87 -11.47
N TRP A 281 -8.73 11.07 -12.00
CA TRP A 281 -7.72 11.25 -13.05
C TRP A 281 -6.32 10.95 -12.56
N TYR A 282 -5.98 11.34 -11.33
CA TYR A 282 -4.67 11.06 -10.74
C TYR A 282 -4.47 9.58 -10.43
N LEU A 283 -5.50 8.90 -9.98
CA LEU A 283 -5.43 7.49 -9.58
C LEU A 283 -5.40 6.51 -10.76
N ASP A 284 -5.72 6.95 -11.98
CA ASP A 284 -5.84 6.13 -13.21
C ASP A 284 -6.99 5.11 -13.20
N GLU A 285 -7.27 4.47 -12.08
CA GLU A 285 -8.35 3.51 -11.89
C GLU A 285 -9.44 4.11 -10.97
N PRO A 286 -10.72 3.76 -11.17
CA PRO A 286 -11.78 4.24 -10.30
C PRO A 286 -11.57 3.67 -8.89
N MET A 287 -11.45 4.57 -7.92
CA MET A 287 -11.31 4.22 -6.51
C MET A 287 -12.44 4.88 -5.71
N PRO A 288 -13.32 4.12 -5.09
CA PRO A 288 -14.45 4.67 -4.35
C PRO A 288 -14.15 4.92 -2.86
N ASN A 289 -12.90 4.76 -2.44
CA ASN A 289 -12.50 4.99 -1.05
C ASN A 289 -12.71 6.48 -0.67
N PRO A 290 -13.62 6.80 0.27
CA PRO A 290 -13.91 8.17 0.62
C PRO A 290 -12.73 8.91 1.29
N ALA A 291 -11.69 8.20 1.73
CA ALA A 291 -10.50 8.79 2.34
C ALA A 291 -9.62 9.55 1.32
N GLU A 292 -9.75 9.26 0.02
CA GLU A 292 -8.96 9.90 -1.03
C GLU A 292 -9.16 11.42 -1.10
N VAL A 293 -10.37 11.88 -0.89
CA VAL A 293 -10.70 13.31 -1.01
C VAL A 293 -10.09 14.14 0.13
N PRO A 294 -10.29 13.81 1.41
CA PRO A 294 -9.58 14.51 2.48
C PRO A 294 -8.07 14.42 2.36
N LEU A 295 -7.52 13.26 1.92
CA LEU A 295 -6.09 13.11 1.69
C LEU A 295 -5.58 14.05 0.59
N TYR A 296 -6.30 14.21 -0.52
CA TYR A 296 -5.97 15.16 -1.58
C TYR A 296 -5.84 16.60 -1.03
N PHE A 297 -6.82 17.06 -0.25
CA PHE A 297 -6.77 18.40 0.34
C PHE A 297 -5.68 18.53 1.40
N LEU A 298 -5.41 17.47 2.15
CA LEU A 298 -4.34 17.41 3.13
C LEU A 298 -2.98 17.56 2.45
N ALA A 299 -2.71 16.78 1.40
CA ALA A 299 -1.50 16.86 0.60
C ALA A 299 -1.36 18.21 -0.12
N GLN A 300 -2.46 18.72 -0.72
CA GLN A 300 -2.48 20.05 -1.34
C GLN A 300 -2.11 21.17 -0.36
N ASN A 301 -2.49 21.04 0.90
CA ASN A 301 -2.12 21.99 1.93
C ASN A 301 -0.66 21.82 2.35
N ALA A 302 -0.22 20.59 2.63
CA ALA A 302 1.13 20.28 3.11
C ALA A 302 2.22 20.70 2.10
N ARG A 303 2.01 20.50 0.80
CA ARG A 303 2.98 20.84 -0.27
C ARG A 303 3.38 22.31 -0.34
N LYS A 304 2.61 23.20 0.27
CA LYS A 304 2.94 24.64 0.39
C LYS A 304 4.09 24.91 1.35
N TYR A 305 4.34 23.97 2.25
CA TYR A 305 5.27 24.10 3.39
C TYR A 305 6.41 23.11 3.34
N VAL A 306 6.14 21.86 2.96
CA VAL A 306 7.12 20.77 2.96
C VAL A 306 7.07 19.98 1.65
N LYS A 307 8.12 19.21 1.39
CA LYS A 307 8.21 18.33 0.21
C LYS A 307 7.92 16.86 0.54
N VAL A 308 8.07 16.50 1.80
CA VAL A 308 7.89 15.13 2.30
C VAL A 308 7.01 15.19 3.53
N VAL A 309 6.12 14.20 3.66
CA VAL A 309 5.32 13.98 4.86
C VAL A 309 5.39 12.52 5.27
N LEU A 310 5.36 12.27 6.57
CA LEU A 310 5.20 10.94 7.15
C LEU A 310 3.76 10.78 7.62
N SER A 311 3.23 9.56 7.50
CA SER A 311 1.88 9.18 7.95
C SER A 311 1.94 7.89 8.77
N GLY A 312 0.85 7.56 9.45
CA GLY A 312 0.67 6.32 10.21
C GLY A 312 0.07 5.16 9.41
N GLU A 313 0.03 5.25 8.08
CA GLU A 313 -0.60 4.23 7.24
C GLU A 313 0.08 2.87 7.33
N GLY A 314 -0.74 1.81 7.28
CA GLY A 314 -0.30 0.43 7.41
C GLY A 314 -0.20 -0.06 8.87
N ALA A 315 -0.39 0.82 9.85
CA ALA A 315 -0.32 0.44 11.26
C ALA A 315 -1.51 -0.45 11.68
N ASP A 316 -2.71 -0.18 11.17
CA ASP A 316 -3.89 -1.01 11.43
C ASP A 316 -3.69 -2.46 10.97
N GLU A 317 -3.12 -2.67 9.80
CA GLU A 317 -2.84 -3.98 9.25
C GLU A 317 -1.71 -4.69 10.02
N LEU A 318 -0.68 -3.95 10.44
CA LEU A 318 0.45 -4.52 11.17
C LEU A 318 0.11 -4.84 12.63
N PHE A 319 -0.66 -3.97 13.30
CA PHE A 319 -0.93 -4.06 14.73
C PHE A 319 -2.37 -4.48 15.07
N GLY A 320 -3.19 -4.81 14.08
CA GLY A 320 -4.55 -5.29 14.29
C GLY A 320 -5.53 -4.21 14.75
N GLY A 321 -5.41 -2.98 14.22
CA GLY A 321 -6.20 -1.81 14.65
C GLY A 321 -7.67 -1.86 14.21
N TYR A 322 -8.00 -2.53 13.12
CA TYR A 322 -9.37 -2.56 12.61
C TYR A 322 -10.35 -3.31 13.53
N PRO A 323 -11.58 -2.79 13.70
CA PRO A 323 -12.59 -3.46 14.53
C PRO A 323 -12.89 -4.90 14.12
N MET A 324 -12.68 -5.27 12.87
CA MET A 324 -12.91 -6.64 12.38
C MET A 324 -11.93 -7.65 13.00
N TYR A 325 -10.69 -7.26 13.30
CA TYR A 325 -9.73 -8.13 13.98
C TYR A 325 -10.15 -8.42 15.42
N CYS A 326 -10.64 -7.39 16.14
CA CYS A 326 -11.21 -7.59 17.47
C CYS A 326 -12.46 -8.49 17.44
N GLN A 327 -13.30 -8.37 16.42
CA GLN A 327 -14.47 -9.24 16.25
C GLN A 327 -14.06 -10.69 15.99
N ALA A 328 -12.97 -10.92 15.25
CA ALA A 328 -12.44 -12.25 14.97
C ALA A 328 -12.09 -13.02 16.27
N VAL A 329 -11.53 -12.33 17.27
CA VAL A 329 -11.27 -12.95 18.60
C VAL A 329 -12.56 -13.50 19.21
N HIS A 330 -13.66 -12.74 19.12
CA HIS A 330 -14.96 -13.22 19.64
C HIS A 330 -15.52 -14.42 18.85
N PHE A 331 -15.27 -14.48 17.56
CA PHE A 331 -15.65 -15.63 16.74
C PHE A 331 -14.80 -16.86 17.08
N MET A 332 -13.50 -16.73 17.29
CA MET A 332 -12.63 -17.80 17.77
C MET A 332 -13.12 -18.35 19.09
N ASP A 333 -13.44 -17.50 20.05
CA ASP A 333 -14.02 -17.90 21.34
C ASP A 333 -15.33 -18.68 21.20
N TYR A 334 -16.18 -18.25 20.28
CA TYR A 334 -17.43 -18.94 19.97
C TYR A 334 -17.17 -20.30 19.31
N GLU A 335 -16.19 -20.37 18.41
CA GLU A 335 -15.79 -21.59 17.72
C GLU A 335 -15.20 -22.64 18.68
N HIS A 336 -14.40 -22.21 19.64
CA HIS A 336 -13.85 -23.10 20.67
C HIS A 336 -14.94 -23.67 21.62
N LYS A 337 -15.98 -22.87 21.90
CA LYS A 337 -17.04 -23.26 22.85
C LYS A 337 -18.19 -24.01 22.21
N VAL A 338 -18.46 -23.81 20.90
CA VAL A 338 -19.65 -24.35 20.21
C VAL A 338 -19.24 -25.13 18.97
N PRO A 339 -19.57 -26.44 18.90
CA PRO A 339 -19.25 -27.28 17.74
C PRO A 339 -19.80 -26.72 16.43
N LYS A 340 -19.04 -26.87 15.34
CA LYS A 340 -19.35 -26.34 14.00
C LYS A 340 -20.77 -26.66 13.52
N ALA A 341 -21.26 -27.88 13.77
CA ALA A 341 -22.61 -28.29 13.36
C ALA A 341 -23.70 -27.46 14.08
N LEU A 342 -23.50 -27.17 15.38
CA LEU A 342 -24.44 -26.35 16.16
C LEU A 342 -24.39 -24.88 15.73
N ARG A 343 -23.18 -24.35 15.45
CA ARG A 343 -23.03 -22.98 14.94
C ARG A 343 -23.74 -22.82 13.61
N LYS A 344 -23.55 -23.78 12.66
CA LYS A 344 -24.24 -23.79 11.36
C LYS A 344 -25.75 -23.85 11.50
N ALA A 345 -26.28 -24.70 12.39
CA ALA A 345 -27.71 -24.78 12.66
C ALA A 345 -28.27 -23.47 13.25
N ALA A 346 -27.58 -22.90 14.24
CA ALA A 346 -27.96 -21.63 14.86
C ALA A 346 -27.97 -20.48 13.84
N GLY A 347 -26.94 -20.37 12.98
CA GLY A 347 -26.86 -19.37 11.92
C GLY A 347 -27.97 -19.53 10.88
N ALA A 348 -28.25 -20.76 10.44
CA ALA A 348 -29.34 -21.06 9.50
C ALA A 348 -30.73 -20.72 10.04
N VAL A 349 -30.96 -20.90 11.33
CA VAL A 349 -32.20 -20.48 12.01
C VAL A 349 -32.23 -18.95 12.12
N ALA A 350 -31.15 -18.35 12.65
CA ALA A 350 -31.05 -16.90 12.85
C ALA A 350 -31.26 -16.11 11.54
N SER A 351 -30.74 -16.59 10.43
CA SER A 351 -30.86 -15.92 9.12
C SER A 351 -32.32 -15.75 8.66
N LYS A 352 -33.21 -16.65 9.09
CA LYS A 352 -34.64 -16.66 8.71
C LYS A 352 -35.54 -15.86 9.66
N LEU A 353 -35.01 -15.46 10.81
CA LEU A 353 -35.78 -14.71 11.80
C LEU A 353 -35.72 -13.19 11.53
N PRO A 354 -36.70 -12.41 12.00
CA PRO A 354 -36.61 -10.96 12.05
C PRO A 354 -35.34 -10.50 12.80
N ASP A 355 -34.99 -9.22 12.69
CA ASP A 355 -33.82 -8.70 13.38
C ASP A 355 -33.99 -8.72 14.90
N PHE A 356 -32.96 -9.24 15.59
CA PHE A 356 -32.84 -9.26 17.03
C PHE A 356 -31.37 -9.06 17.45
N LYS A 357 -31.16 -8.65 18.70
CA LYS A 357 -29.81 -8.42 19.23
C LYS A 357 -29.00 -9.73 19.23
N GLY A 358 -27.90 -9.77 18.47
CA GLY A 358 -27.03 -10.95 18.33
C GLY A 358 -27.29 -11.79 17.06
N LYS A 359 -28.32 -11.49 16.25
CA LYS A 359 -28.57 -12.19 14.98
C LYS A 359 -27.32 -12.21 14.07
N HIS A 360 -26.72 -11.05 13.87
CA HIS A 360 -25.51 -10.95 13.01
C HIS A 360 -24.35 -11.77 13.54
N PHE A 361 -24.17 -11.86 14.86
CA PHE A 361 -23.13 -12.69 15.47
C PHE A 361 -23.38 -14.17 15.20
N LEU A 362 -24.62 -14.66 15.35
CA LEU A 362 -24.96 -16.06 15.08
C LEU A 362 -24.81 -16.42 13.58
N VAL A 363 -25.19 -15.52 12.68
CA VAL A 363 -25.05 -15.75 11.24
C VAL A 363 -23.57 -15.80 10.86
N ARG A 364 -22.78 -14.80 11.26
CA ARG A 364 -21.34 -14.73 10.99
C ARG A 364 -20.56 -15.86 11.67
N GLY A 365 -20.92 -16.24 12.89
CA GLY A 365 -20.30 -17.35 13.62
C GLY A 365 -20.54 -18.74 13.01
N ALA A 366 -21.47 -18.84 12.05
CA ALA A 366 -21.68 -20.05 11.25
C ALA A 366 -20.81 -20.09 9.97
N GLU A 367 -20.17 -18.99 9.62
CA GLU A 367 -19.35 -18.80 8.43
C GLU A 367 -17.88 -19.15 8.72
N GLU A 368 -17.12 -19.49 7.68
CA GLU A 368 -15.66 -19.64 7.75
C GLU A 368 -15.01 -18.23 7.76
N PRO A 369 -13.75 -18.07 8.24
CA PRO A 369 -13.06 -16.78 8.30
C PRO A 369 -13.08 -15.99 6.99
N TRP A 370 -12.79 -16.63 5.87
CA TRP A 370 -12.81 -16.01 4.55
C TRP A 370 -14.21 -15.49 4.13
N GLN A 371 -15.28 -16.16 4.58
CA GLN A 371 -16.65 -15.71 4.32
C GLN A 371 -17.00 -14.47 5.16
N ARG A 372 -16.54 -14.44 6.43
CA ARG A 372 -16.71 -13.27 7.30
C ARG A 372 -15.97 -12.05 6.76
N TYR A 373 -14.74 -12.26 6.29
CA TYR A 373 -13.93 -11.23 5.64
C TYR A 373 -14.64 -10.65 4.41
N MET A 374 -15.11 -11.52 3.54
CA MET A 374 -15.85 -11.14 2.36
C MET A 374 -17.08 -10.28 2.70
N ARG A 375 -17.88 -10.71 3.68
CA ARG A 375 -19.07 -9.98 4.11
C ARG A 375 -18.76 -8.59 4.68
N ALA A 376 -17.60 -8.39 5.27
CA ALA A 376 -17.19 -7.10 5.81
C ALA A 376 -16.81 -6.09 4.71
N ASN A 377 -16.32 -6.59 3.57
CA ASN A 377 -15.75 -5.79 2.48
C ASN A 377 -16.64 -5.72 1.21
N TYR A 378 -17.87 -6.21 1.28
CA TYR A 378 -18.76 -6.23 0.12
C TYR A 378 -19.57 -4.95 -0.05
N VAL A 379 -19.64 -4.47 -1.30
CA VAL A 379 -20.61 -3.46 -1.74
C VAL A 379 -21.99 -4.12 -1.98
N PHE A 380 -21.99 -5.25 -2.72
CA PHE A 380 -23.20 -6.03 -2.96
C PHE A 380 -23.15 -7.35 -2.20
N LEU A 381 -24.01 -7.50 -1.19
CA LEU A 381 -24.15 -8.76 -0.42
C LEU A 381 -24.76 -9.89 -1.26
N ASP A 382 -25.57 -9.55 -2.25
CA ASP A 382 -26.18 -10.51 -3.18
C ASP A 382 -25.54 -10.37 -4.57
N PRO A 383 -24.83 -11.39 -5.05
CA PRO A 383 -24.27 -11.40 -6.40
C PRO A 383 -25.31 -11.12 -7.50
N ALA A 384 -26.57 -11.51 -7.31
CA ALA A 384 -27.64 -11.23 -8.27
C ALA A 384 -27.97 -9.72 -8.33
N GLU A 385 -27.77 -8.95 -7.28
CA GLU A 385 -27.92 -7.49 -7.30
C GLU A 385 -26.79 -6.84 -8.09
N ARG A 386 -25.56 -7.27 -7.87
CA ARG A 386 -24.40 -6.86 -8.66
C ARG A 386 -24.60 -7.14 -10.15
N ASP A 387 -25.00 -8.37 -10.47
CA ASP A 387 -25.14 -8.81 -11.86
C ASP A 387 -26.23 -8.03 -12.61
N ARG A 388 -27.25 -7.52 -11.91
CA ARG A 388 -28.25 -6.60 -12.47
C ARG A 388 -27.67 -5.24 -12.91
N CYS A 389 -26.54 -4.82 -12.33
CA CYS A 389 -25.84 -3.60 -12.73
C CYS A 389 -25.01 -3.79 -14.00
N LEU A 390 -24.77 -5.03 -14.42
CA LEU A 390 -23.94 -5.37 -15.58
C LEU A 390 -24.81 -5.56 -16.82
N LYS A 391 -24.33 -5.09 -17.98
CA LYS A 391 -25.06 -5.19 -19.26
C LYS A 391 -25.02 -6.58 -19.89
N LYS A 392 -24.07 -7.42 -19.47
CA LYS A 392 -23.89 -8.79 -19.93
C LYS A 392 -23.37 -9.67 -18.80
N ASN A 393 -23.53 -10.98 -18.95
CA ASN A 393 -22.90 -11.92 -18.04
C ASN A 393 -21.39 -11.98 -18.32
N TYR A 394 -20.58 -11.74 -17.31
CA TYR A 394 -19.15 -11.95 -17.34
C TYR A 394 -18.83 -13.28 -16.65
N HIS A 395 -17.86 -14.00 -17.17
CA HIS A 395 -17.35 -15.24 -16.57
C HIS A 395 -16.34 -14.92 -15.45
N SER A 396 -16.71 -14.01 -14.56
CA SER A 396 -15.89 -13.69 -13.41
C SER A 396 -16.09 -14.76 -12.33
N PRO A 397 -15.01 -15.17 -11.65
CA PRO A 397 -15.13 -15.99 -10.46
C PRO A 397 -16.06 -15.30 -9.45
N ARG A 398 -16.74 -16.10 -8.64
CA ARG A 398 -17.49 -15.54 -7.50
C ARG A 398 -16.52 -14.82 -6.57
N PRO A 399 -16.88 -13.68 -6.00
CA PRO A 399 -15.99 -12.94 -5.12
C PRO A 399 -15.39 -13.79 -4.01
N GLU A 400 -16.13 -14.75 -3.46
CA GLU A 400 -15.63 -15.69 -2.45
C GLU A 400 -14.39 -16.47 -2.94
N GLN A 401 -14.21 -16.60 -4.24
CA GLN A 401 -13.07 -17.28 -4.83
C GLN A 401 -11.80 -16.43 -4.82
N PHE A 402 -11.89 -15.11 -4.66
CA PHE A 402 -10.70 -14.24 -4.66
C PHE A 402 -9.89 -14.38 -3.39
N PHE A 403 -10.55 -14.33 -2.23
CA PHE A 403 -9.84 -14.32 -0.95
C PHE A 403 -9.58 -15.71 -0.40
N LYS A 404 -10.40 -16.71 -0.74
CA LYS A 404 -10.21 -18.06 -0.24
C LYS A 404 -8.77 -18.61 -0.45
N PRO A 405 -8.12 -18.44 -1.61
CA PRO A 405 -6.73 -18.88 -1.81
C PRO A 405 -5.73 -18.19 -0.89
N TYR A 406 -5.98 -16.95 -0.48
CA TYR A 406 -5.15 -16.24 0.50
C TYR A 406 -5.32 -16.86 1.89
N PHE A 407 -6.54 -17.09 2.35
CA PHE A 407 -6.82 -17.77 3.61
C PHE A 407 -6.27 -19.19 3.64
N ASP A 408 -6.33 -19.93 2.52
CA ASP A 408 -5.79 -21.29 2.43
C ASP A 408 -4.28 -21.35 2.69
N LYS A 409 -3.53 -20.28 2.40
CA LYS A 409 -2.08 -20.19 2.69
C LYS A 409 -1.75 -20.02 4.17
N VAL A 410 -2.68 -19.52 4.96
CA VAL A 410 -2.47 -19.13 6.37
C VAL A 410 -3.40 -19.84 7.36
N GLN A 411 -3.99 -20.96 6.97
CA GLN A 411 -4.93 -21.75 7.79
C GLN A 411 -4.41 -22.17 9.17
N GLY A 412 -3.09 -22.19 9.39
CA GLY A 412 -2.48 -22.57 10.66
C GLY A 412 -2.38 -21.44 11.69
N LEU A 413 -2.72 -20.20 11.29
CA LEU A 413 -2.69 -19.03 12.16
C LEU A 413 -4.08 -18.79 12.80
N ASP A 414 -4.11 -18.00 13.88
CA ASP A 414 -5.38 -17.52 14.42
C ASP A 414 -6.10 -16.56 13.46
N GLU A 415 -7.40 -16.40 13.63
CA GLU A 415 -8.22 -15.64 12.68
C GLU A 415 -7.80 -14.17 12.55
N PRO A 416 -7.52 -13.40 13.62
CA PRO A 416 -7.00 -12.04 13.48
C PRO A 416 -5.74 -11.97 12.62
N THR A 417 -4.78 -12.87 12.86
CA THR A 417 -3.53 -12.92 12.09
C THR A 417 -3.76 -13.32 10.63
N GLN A 418 -4.72 -14.23 10.36
CA GLN A 418 -5.14 -14.53 8.98
C GLN A 418 -5.67 -13.29 8.27
N LEU A 419 -6.56 -12.52 8.94
CA LEU A 419 -7.14 -11.29 8.40
C LEU A 419 -6.07 -10.24 8.09
N GLN A 420 -5.15 -9.98 9.03
CA GLN A 420 -4.03 -9.06 8.83
C GLN A 420 -3.16 -9.48 7.63
N TRP A 421 -2.84 -10.78 7.52
CA TRP A 421 -2.06 -11.29 6.40
C TRP A 421 -2.77 -11.09 5.06
N VAL A 422 -4.08 -11.32 5.02
CA VAL A 422 -4.90 -11.11 3.82
C VAL A 422 -4.93 -9.62 3.46
N ASP A 423 -5.17 -8.73 4.43
CA ASP A 423 -5.18 -7.29 4.20
C ASP A 423 -3.84 -6.78 3.67
N MET A 424 -2.72 -7.24 4.21
CA MET A 424 -1.39 -6.89 3.70
C MET A 424 -1.11 -7.39 2.28
N HIS A 425 -1.82 -8.42 1.81
CA HIS A 425 -1.64 -8.97 0.46
C HIS A 425 -2.73 -8.54 -0.52
N THR A 426 -3.75 -7.83 -0.07
CA THR A 426 -4.88 -7.40 -0.91
C THR A 426 -5.23 -5.94 -0.69
N TRP A 427 -5.90 -5.59 0.39
CA TRP A 427 -6.39 -4.27 0.71
C TRP A 427 -5.27 -3.23 0.71
N MET A 428 -4.21 -3.48 1.46
CA MET A 428 -3.08 -2.56 1.55
C MET A 428 -2.38 -2.36 0.20
N LEU A 429 -2.22 -3.42 -0.61
CA LEU A 429 -1.50 -3.34 -1.89
C LEU A 429 -2.29 -2.67 -3.01
N TYR A 430 -3.60 -2.88 -3.04
CA TYR A 430 -4.43 -2.52 -4.20
C TYR A 430 -5.37 -1.34 -3.95
N ASP A 431 -5.48 -0.89 -2.68
CA ASP A 431 -6.26 0.27 -2.28
C ASP A 431 -5.39 1.29 -1.53
N ILE A 432 -4.93 0.98 -0.31
CA ILE A 432 -4.23 1.92 0.58
C ILE A 432 -2.92 2.46 -0.02
N CYS A 433 -2.04 1.60 -0.52
CA CYS A 433 -0.75 2.05 -1.06
C CYS A 433 -0.90 3.00 -2.25
N LEU A 434 -1.94 2.85 -3.05
CA LEU A 434 -2.20 3.75 -4.18
C LEU A 434 -2.61 5.16 -3.72
N LEU A 435 -3.33 5.27 -2.60
CA LEU A 435 -3.76 6.56 -2.05
C LEU A 435 -2.60 7.40 -1.53
N TYR A 436 -1.67 6.79 -0.80
CA TYR A 436 -0.64 7.50 -0.05
C TYR A 436 0.71 7.64 -0.77
N THR A 437 0.87 7.01 -1.91
CA THR A 437 2.16 6.98 -2.63
C THR A 437 2.10 7.54 -4.05
N SER A 438 0.92 7.99 -4.49
CA SER A 438 0.82 8.65 -5.78
C SER A 438 1.55 10.00 -5.74
N ASP A 439 2.40 10.28 -6.71
CA ASP A 439 3.06 11.59 -6.88
C ASP A 439 2.07 12.68 -7.35
N ALA A 440 0.79 12.40 -7.25
CA ALA A 440 -0.31 13.16 -7.82
C ALA A 440 -0.71 14.41 -7.02
N ALA A 441 -0.06 14.69 -5.90
CA ALA A 441 -0.38 15.86 -5.08
C ALA A 441 0.46 17.09 -5.43
#